data_b672acbb995e01f95cd28cc0907a7aa4
#
_entry.id   b672acbb995e01f95cd28cc0907a7aa4
#
_cell.length_a   1.000
_cell.length_b   1.000
_cell.length_c   1.000
_cell.angle_alpha   90.00
_cell.angle_beta   90.00
_cell.angle_gamma   90.00
#
_symmetry.space_group_name_H-M   'P 1'
#
loop_
_entity.id
_entity.type
_entity.pdbx_description
1 polymer ?
#
loop_
_entity_poly.entity_id
_entity_poly.type
_entity_poly.pdbx_seq_one_letter_code
_entity_poly.pdbx_strand_id
1 'polypeptide(L)'
;MRKHLLTAALLLGCASVLLAHDLFLKLDTYFVPPRTTVRIAVLNGSFTKSEAAVTPDRLRDLSVVTSGGRVALPRASWQPHGDTTWLTLMAGEPGTYVVGASLLPREIALAAKDFNAYLEEDGIPDVLAARTRDGDLTKNARERYQKHVKAIFQVGDLRTRTFETVLGYAAEIVPLTNPYFVVLGDTVAFRCLVDGQPVAQQLVIAGGARDSTRIPEVRARSDTQGVARFVIRTPGKWYVKFVHMVPVQGDSVNYESKWATLTFQVR
;
A
#
# COMPACT_ATOMS: atom_id res chain seq x y z
N MET A 1 -40.47 -45.19 26.25
CA MET A 1 -40.24 -44.58 24.91
C MET A 1 -39.55 -43.25 25.13
N ARG A 2 -38.22 -43.19 25.02
CA ARG A 2 -37.41 -41.95 25.17
C ARG A 2 -37.11 -41.46 23.74
N LYS A 3 -37.60 -40.26 23.41
CA LYS A 3 -37.30 -39.55 22.15
C LYS A 3 -35.98 -38.83 22.28
N HIS A 4 -34.97 -39.26 21.56
CA HIS A 4 -33.70 -38.52 21.41
C HIS A 4 -33.90 -37.45 20.36
N LEU A 5 -33.90 -36.17 20.75
CA LEU A 5 -33.78 -35.00 19.90
C LEU A 5 -32.30 -34.82 19.57
N LEU A 6 -31.91 -35.11 18.34
CA LEU A 6 -30.61 -34.75 17.78
C LEU A 6 -30.68 -33.29 17.37
N THR A 7 -30.02 -32.43 18.15
CA THR A 7 -29.79 -31.02 17.78
C THR A 7 -28.57 -30.98 16.88
N ALA A 8 -28.76 -30.86 15.58
CA ALA A 8 -27.68 -30.59 14.65
C ALA A 8 -27.28 -29.11 14.78
N ALA A 9 -26.14 -28.85 15.43
CA ALA A 9 -25.52 -27.54 15.46
C ALA A 9 -24.92 -27.24 14.08
N LEU A 10 -25.59 -26.37 13.33
CA LEU A 10 -25.09 -25.83 12.07
C LEU A 10 -23.96 -24.84 12.41
N LEU A 11 -22.70 -25.30 12.36
CA LEU A 11 -21.53 -24.43 12.38
C LEU A 11 -21.51 -23.64 11.07
N LEU A 12 -22.12 -22.43 11.05
CA LEU A 12 -21.84 -21.43 10.04
C LEU A 12 -20.38 -20.98 10.22
N GLY A 13 -19.49 -21.61 9.46
CA GLY A 13 -18.16 -21.09 9.28
C GLY A 13 -18.27 -19.75 8.55
N CYS A 14 -18.15 -18.64 9.28
CA CYS A 14 -17.83 -17.37 8.68
C CYS A 14 -16.45 -17.53 8.02
N ALA A 15 -16.46 -17.88 6.73
CA ALA A 15 -15.30 -17.66 5.87
C ALA A 15 -15.12 -16.14 5.85
N SER A 16 -14.20 -15.64 6.66
CA SER A 16 -13.69 -14.28 6.53
C SER A 16 -13.18 -14.18 5.10
N VAL A 17 -13.90 -13.50 4.23
CA VAL A 17 -13.41 -13.14 2.90
C VAL A 17 -12.17 -12.31 3.17
N LEU A 18 -11.01 -12.92 2.99
CA LEU A 18 -9.73 -12.22 2.99
C LEU A 18 -9.70 -11.35 1.74
N LEU A 19 -10.40 -10.22 1.77
CA LEU A 19 -10.27 -9.19 0.78
C LEU A 19 -8.80 -8.78 0.73
N ALA A 20 -8.30 -8.50 -0.44
CA ALA A 20 -6.93 -8.05 -0.60
C ALA A 20 -6.82 -6.63 -0.05
N HIS A 21 -6.60 -6.50 1.26
CA HIS A 21 -6.48 -5.21 1.96
C HIS A 21 -5.26 -4.43 1.49
N ASP A 22 -5.34 -3.12 1.52
CA ASP A 22 -4.18 -2.25 1.36
C ASP A 22 -3.08 -2.57 2.38
N LEU A 23 -1.85 -2.22 2.05
CA LEU A 23 -0.72 -2.29 2.95
C LEU A 23 -0.08 -0.92 3.08
N PHE A 24 0.16 -0.46 4.31
CA PHE A 24 0.77 0.84 4.56
C PHE A 24 1.89 0.74 5.59
N LEU A 25 2.95 1.55 5.40
CA LEU A 25 3.91 1.89 6.45
C LEU A 25 3.47 3.21 7.08
N LYS A 26 3.08 3.23 8.34
CA LYS A 26 2.57 4.42 9.01
C LYS A 26 3.34 4.75 10.27
N LEU A 27 3.89 5.95 10.31
CA LEU A 27 4.57 6.49 11.48
C LEU A 27 3.60 7.26 12.37
N ASP A 28 3.87 7.29 13.67
CA ASP A 28 3.17 8.19 14.60
C ASP A 28 3.52 9.65 14.34
N THR A 29 4.77 9.93 14.03
CA THR A 29 5.22 11.20 13.47
C THR A 29 6.22 10.95 12.35
N TYR A 30 6.12 11.73 11.29
CA TYR A 30 7.04 11.68 10.16
C TYR A 30 8.18 12.73 10.29
N PHE A 31 8.25 13.43 11.44
CA PHE A 31 9.31 14.36 11.81
C PHE A 31 10.00 13.81 13.03
N VAL A 32 11.15 13.25 12.85
CA VAL A 32 11.87 12.43 13.83
C VAL A 32 13.16 13.13 14.24
N PRO A 33 13.49 13.18 15.53
CA PRO A 33 14.82 13.64 15.96
C PRO A 33 15.92 12.70 15.44
N PRO A 34 17.12 13.22 15.15
CA PRO A 34 18.29 12.39 14.85
C PRO A 34 18.62 11.43 16.00
N ARG A 35 19.21 10.29 15.68
CA ARG A 35 19.70 9.27 16.63
C ARG A 35 18.63 8.75 17.58
N THR A 36 17.39 8.61 17.07
CA THR A 36 16.28 8.04 17.84
C THR A 36 15.73 6.78 17.17
N THR A 37 15.14 5.93 17.99
CA THR A 37 14.41 4.74 17.48
C THR A 37 13.10 5.18 16.84
N VAL A 38 12.89 4.75 15.60
CA VAL A 38 11.66 4.95 14.83
C VAL A 38 10.87 3.65 14.81
N ARG A 39 9.61 3.74 15.21
CA ARG A 39 8.67 2.63 15.14
C ARG A 39 7.60 2.93 14.09
N ILE A 40 7.41 2.01 13.16
CA ILE A 40 6.52 2.15 12.02
C ILE A 40 5.48 1.03 12.07
N ALA A 41 4.21 1.39 12.09
CA ALA A 41 3.13 0.42 11.97
C ALA A 41 3.02 -0.05 10.51
N VAL A 42 2.98 -1.35 10.32
CA VAL A 42 2.66 -2.00 9.04
C VAL A 42 1.19 -2.38 9.11
N LEU A 43 0.35 -1.58 8.48
CA LEU A 43 -1.09 -1.76 8.50
C LEU A 43 -1.52 -2.56 7.26
N ASN A 44 -1.99 -3.77 7.46
CA ASN A 44 -2.61 -4.58 6.42
C ASN A 44 -4.12 -4.50 6.61
N GLY A 45 -4.75 -3.55 5.92
CA GLY A 45 -6.14 -3.16 6.15
C GLY A 45 -6.40 -1.75 5.66
N SER A 46 -7.00 -0.91 6.50
CA SER A 46 -7.18 0.52 6.22
C SER A 46 -5.99 1.34 6.70
N PHE A 47 -5.94 2.62 6.32
CA PHE A 47 -4.89 3.54 6.80
C PHE A 47 -4.97 3.85 8.31
N THR A 48 -6.04 3.42 8.97
CA THR A 48 -6.25 3.63 10.41
C THR A 48 -6.23 2.35 11.23
N LYS A 49 -6.39 1.18 10.59
CA LYS A 49 -6.52 -0.10 11.28
C LYS A 49 -5.89 -1.22 10.48
N SER A 50 -5.06 -2.03 11.13
CA SER A 50 -4.60 -3.32 10.60
C SER A 50 -5.59 -4.41 10.98
N GLU A 51 -5.83 -5.36 10.08
CA GLU A 51 -6.74 -6.48 10.28
C GLU A 51 -6.01 -7.82 10.41
N ALA A 52 -4.77 -7.87 9.93
CA ALA A 52 -3.90 -9.02 10.06
C ALA A 52 -2.42 -8.64 10.00
N ALA A 53 -1.62 -9.23 10.85
CA ALA A 53 -0.18 -9.07 10.81
C ALA A 53 0.44 -9.68 9.54
N VAL A 54 1.52 -9.07 9.07
CA VAL A 54 2.33 -9.58 7.96
C VAL A 54 3.60 -10.20 8.53
N THR A 55 3.79 -11.49 8.32
CA THR A 55 4.92 -12.26 8.86
C THR A 55 6.22 -12.01 8.07
N PRO A 56 7.42 -12.15 8.70
CA PRO A 56 8.71 -11.88 8.05
C PRO A 56 9.04 -12.76 6.84
N ASP A 57 8.46 -13.96 6.75
CA ASP A 57 8.61 -14.87 5.60
C ASP A 57 8.01 -14.28 4.30
N ARG A 58 7.07 -13.33 4.44
CA ARG A 58 6.49 -12.61 3.32
C ARG A 58 7.42 -11.59 2.68
N LEU A 59 8.48 -11.18 3.37
CA LEU A 59 9.38 -10.14 2.88
C LEU A 59 10.25 -10.65 1.73
N ARG A 60 10.19 -9.95 0.60
CA ARG A 60 11.18 -10.02 -0.49
C ARG A 60 12.30 -9.04 -0.23
N ASP A 61 11.96 -7.80 0.13
CA ASP A 61 12.89 -6.73 0.48
C ASP A 61 12.38 -5.95 1.69
N LEU A 62 13.30 -5.48 2.51
CA LEU A 62 13.09 -4.53 3.57
C LEU A 62 14.35 -3.65 3.65
N SER A 63 14.22 -2.36 3.36
CA SER A 63 15.37 -1.47 3.29
C SER A 63 15.04 -0.05 3.71
N VAL A 64 16.07 0.69 4.11
CA VAL A 64 16.03 2.13 4.34
C VAL A 64 17.03 2.82 3.43
N VAL A 65 16.67 3.98 2.92
CA VAL A 65 17.53 4.85 2.10
C VAL A 65 17.74 6.16 2.83
N THR A 66 18.99 6.56 2.94
CA THR A 66 19.45 7.82 3.52
C THR A 66 20.38 8.52 2.54
N SER A 67 20.93 9.68 2.90
CA SER A 67 21.99 10.31 2.11
C SER A 67 23.25 9.45 1.98
N GLY A 68 23.45 8.49 2.89
CA GLY A 68 24.54 7.50 2.82
C GLY A 68 24.25 6.29 1.91
N GLY A 69 23.08 6.26 1.26
CA GLY A 69 22.68 5.18 0.36
C GLY A 69 21.61 4.26 0.93
N ARG A 70 21.34 3.16 0.22
CA ARG A 70 20.38 2.13 0.58
C ARG A 70 21.02 1.06 1.46
N VAL A 71 20.37 0.74 2.56
CA VAL A 71 20.80 -0.31 3.50
C VAL A 71 19.64 -1.28 3.73
N ALA A 72 19.90 -2.57 3.58
CA ALA A 72 18.95 -3.61 3.93
C ALA A 72 18.75 -3.64 5.46
N LEU A 73 17.50 -3.71 5.90
CA LEU A 73 17.19 -3.89 7.31
C LEU A 73 17.05 -5.38 7.63
N PRO A 74 17.48 -5.82 8.82
CA PRO A 74 17.34 -7.21 9.23
C PRO A 74 15.86 -7.58 9.36
N ARG A 75 15.50 -8.81 8.98
CA ARG A 75 14.12 -9.31 9.14
C ARG A 75 13.63 -9.27 10.59
N ALA A 76 14.53 -9.34 11.56
CA ALA A 76 14.23 -9.17 12.98
C ALA A 76 13.66 -7.79 13.35
N SER A 77 13.86 -6.77 12.49
CA SER A 77 13.22 -5.44 12.67
C SER A 77 11.72 -5.45 12.36
N TRP A 78 11.21 -6.52 11.73
CA TRP A 78 9.83 -6.68 11.31
C TRP A 78 9.12 -7.68 12.22
N GLN A 79 8.38 -7.17 13.21
CA GLN A 79 7.84 -7.97 14.30
C GLN A 79 6.31 -7.94 14.31
N PRO A 80 5.64 -9.07 13.97
CA PRO A 80 4.20 -9.23 14.17
C PRO A 80 3.83 -9.17 15.66
N HIS A 81 2.78 -8.41 15.97
CA HIS A 81 2.20 -8.33 17.30
C HIS A 81 0.68 -8.10 17.22
N GLY A 82 -0.13 -9.06 17.64
CA GLY A 82 -1.57 -9.04 17.41
C GLY A 82 -1.88 -8.96 15.90
N ASP A 83 -2.77 -8.08 15.52
CA ASP A 83 -3.15 -7.86 14.11
C ASP A 83 -2.21 -6.89 13.36
N THR A 84 -1.21 -6.33 14.02
CA THR A 84 -0.31 -5.33 13.47
C THR A 84 1.13 -5.85 13.45
N THR A 85 1.85 -5.57 12.38
CA THR A 85 3.30 -5.76 12.36
C THR A 85 3.98 -4.41 12.63
N TRP A 86 5.08 -4.46 13.36
CA TRP A 86 5.89 -3.28 13.69
C TRP A 86 7.26 -3.39 13.07
N LEU A 87 7.64 -2.38 12.33
CA LEU A 87 8.99 -2.19 11.85
C LEU A 87 9.71 -1.21 12.77
N THR A 88 10.88 -1.60 13.28
CA THR A 88 11.72 -0.76 14.13
C THR A 88 13.08 -0.53 13.47
N LEU A 89 13.52 0.71 13.42
CA LEU A 89 14.83 1.10 12.92
C LEU A 89 15.41 2.26 13.72
N MET A 90 16.72 2.47 13.64
CA MET A 90 17.41 3.61 14.21
C MET A 90 17.53 4.72 13.17
N ALA A 91 16.97 5.88 13.43
CA ALA A 91 17.28 7.09 12.66
C ALA A 91 18.69 7.55 13.02
N GLY A 92 19.50 7.80 12.01
CA GLY A 92 20.88 8.28 12.17
C GLY A 92 20.97 9.81 12.02
N GLU A 93 21.79 10.27 11.08
CA GLU A 93 22.04 11.68 10.82
C GLU A 93 20.83 12.36 10.14
N PRO A 94 20.74 13.71 10.25
CA PRO A 94 19.67 14.49 9.62
C PRO A 94 19.56 14.25 8.12
N GLY A 95 18.32 14.17 7.61
CA GLY A 95 18.03 13.97 6.19
C GLY A 95 16.60 13.53 5.96
N THR A 96 16.19 13.49 4.69
CA THR A 96 14.95 12.83 4.27
C THR A 96 15.24 11.34 4.11
N TYR A 97 14.44 10.50 4.73
CA TYR A 97 14.58 9.04 4.72
C TYR A 97 13.45 8.40 3.93
N VAL A 98 13.78 7.34 3.22
CA VAL A 98 12.80 6.45 2.57
C VAL A 98 12.94 5.07 3.16
N VAL A 99 11.90 4.52 3.72
CA VAL A 99 11.84 3.12 4.11
C VAL A 99 10.90 2.40 3.16
N GLY A 100 11.30 1.22 2.71
CA GLY A 100 10.52 0.40 1.79
C GLY A 100 10.46 -1.06 2.20
N ALA A 101 9.32 -1.67 1.89
CA ALA A 101 9.14 -3.12 1.98
C ALA A 101 8.44 -3.64 0.72
N SER A 102 8.91 -4.78 0.23
CA SER A 102 8.32 -5.51 -0.89
C SER A 102 7.98 -6.91 -0.41
N LEU A 103 6.75 -7.36 -0.69
CA LEU A 103 6.28 -8.67 -0.30
C LEU A 103 6.38 -9.67 -1.45
N LEU A 104 6.58 -10.94 -1.10
CA LEU A 104 6.48 -12.06 -2.03
C LEU A 104 5.04 -12.18 -2.56
N PRO A 105 4.85 -12.62 -3.82
CA PRO A 105 3.52 -12.80 -4.38
C PRO A 105 2.70 -13.83 -3.60
N ARG A 106 1.40 -13.64 -3.62
CA ARG A 106 0.40 -14.62 -3.15
C ARG A 106 -0.73 -14.73 -4.16
N GLU A 107 -1.41 -15.87 -4.11
CA GLU A 107 -2.61 -16.10 -4.89
C GLU A 107 -3.86 -16.07 -3.98
N ILE A 108 -4.94 -15.56 -4.55
CA ILE A 108 -6.28 -15.57 -3.95
C ILE A 108 -7.29 -16.02 -5.00
N ALA A 109 -8.27 -16.79 -4.57
CA ALA A 109 -9.43 -17.16 -5.39
C ALA A 109 -10.67 -16.53 -4.79
N LEU A 110 -11.41 -15.78 -5.59
CA LEU A 110 -12.62 -15.09 -5.18
C LEU A 110 -13.81 -15.53 -6.03
N ALA A 111 -14.98 -15.62 -5.41
CA ALA A 111 -16.23 -15.75 -6.14
C ALA A 111 -16.45 -14.48 -6.99
N ALA A 112 -17.21 -14.63 -8.07
CA ALA A 112 -17.45 -13.54 -9.03
C ALA A 112 -17.95 -12.26 -8.37
N LYS A 113 -18.92 -12.37 -7.47
CA LYS A 113 -19.49 -11.24 -6.74
C LYS A 113 -18.44 -10.51 -5.91
N ASP A 114 -17.63 -11.26 -5.16
CA ASP A 114 -16.62 -10.70 -4.26
C ASP A 114 -15.47 -10.08 -5.05
N PHE A 115 -15.07 -10.70 -6.17
CA PHE A 115 -14.04 -10.13 -7.04
C PHE A 115 -14.49 -8.81 -7.69
N ASN A 116 -15.75 -8.72 -8.15
CA ASN A 116 -16.27 -7.50 -8.73
C ASN A 116 -16.39 -6.37 -7.69
N ALA A 117 -16.82 -6.68 -6.45
CA ALA A 117 -16.85 -5.73 -5.34
C ALA A 117 -15.45 -5.23 -4.99
N TYR A 118 -14.47 -6.14 -4.90
CA TYR A 118 -13.07 -5.81 -4.68
C TYR A 118 -12.51 -4.86 -5.76
N LEU A 119 -12.79 -5.11 -7.05
CA LEU A 119 -12.35 -4.23 -8.14
C LEU A 119 -12.90 -2.81 -8.00
N GLU A 120 -14.14 -2.67 -7.53
CA GLU A 120 -14.78 -1.36 -7.29
C GLU A 120 -14.18 -0.65 -6.08
N GLU A 121 -14.04 -1.34 -4.95
CA GLU A 121 -13.59 -0.79 -3.67
C GLU A 121 -12.12 -0.36 -3.71
N ASP A 122 -11.25 -1.17 -4.32
CA ASP A 122 -9.80 -0.91 -4.37
C ASP A 122 -9.35 -0.05 -5.56
N GLY A 123 -10.32 0.45 -6.35
CA GLY A 123 -10.03 1.41 -7.41
C GLY A 123 -9.38 0.78 -8.65
N ILE A 124 -9.94 -0.34 -9.13
CA ILE A 124 -9.53 -1.06 -10.34
C ILE A 124 -10.68 -1.04 -11.39
N PRO A 125 -11.23 0.13 -11.72
CA PRO A 125 -12.42 0.23 -12.55
C PRO A 125 -12.21 -0.26 -13.99
N ASP A 126 -10.98 -0.20 -14.49
CA ASP A 126 -10.69 -0.58 -15.88
C ASP A 126 -10.84 -2.11 -16.08
N VAL A 127 -10.44 -2.91 -15.08
CA VAL A 127 -10.66 -4.36 -15.10
C VAL A 127 -12.14 -4.69 -14.93
N LEU A 128 -12.84 -3.98 -14.03
CA LEU A 128 -14.29 -4.17 -13.86
C LEU A 128 -15.06 -3.84 -15.16
N ALA A 129 -14.69 -2.75 -15.84
CA ALA A 129 -15.26 -2.37 -17.14
C ALA A 129 -14.96 -3.41 -18.23
N ALA A 130 -13.74 -3.96 -18.25
CA ALA A 130 -13.38 -5.04 -19.17
C ALA A 130 -14.23 -6.30 -18.91
N ARG A 131 -14.37 -6.72 -17.64
CA ARG A 131 -15.23 -7.86 -17.26
C ARG A 131 -16.69 -7.64 -17.65
N THR A 132 -17.18 -6.41 -17.52
CA THR A 132 -18.55 -6.06 -17.94
C THR A 132 -18.72 -6.21 -19.44
N ARG A 133 -17.80 -5.64 -20.23
CA ARG A 133 -17.81 -5.72 -21.70
C ARG A 133 -17.73 -7.16 -22.21
N ASP A 134 -16.90 -7.97 -21.56
CA ASP A 134 -16.57 -9.33 -22.00
C ASP A 134 -17.56 -10.38 -21.43
N GLY A 135 -18.59 -9.97 -20.65
CA GLY A 135 -19.61 -10.85 -20.07
C GLY A 135 -19.09 -11.72 -18.91
N ASP A 136 -18.02 -11.29 -18.22
CA ASP A 136 -17.31 -12.09 -17.22
C ASP A 136 -17.73 -11.81 -15.77
N LEU A 137 -18.77 -10.97 -15.55
CA LEU A 137 -19.21 -10.59 -14.21
C LEU A 137 -19.71 -11.77 -13.35
N THR A 138 -20.06 -12.90 -13.96
CA THR A 138 -20.48 -14.12 -13.26
C THR A 138 -19.35 -15.15 -13.11
N LYS A 139 -18.17 -14.89 -13.65
CA LYS A 139 -17.04 -15.82 -13.57
C LYS A 139 -16.20 -15.53 -12.31
N ASN A 140 -15.91 -16.58 -11.55
CA ASN A 140 -14.93 -16.51 -10.45
C ASN A 140 -13.56 -16.13 -10.99
N ALA A 141 -12.72 -15.57 -10.13
CA ALA A 141 -11.39 -15.16 -10.51
C ALA A 141 -10.33 -15.65 -9.53
N ARG A 142 -9.13 -15.95 -10.06
CA ARG A 142 -7.91 -16.17 -9.30
C ARG A 142 -6.93 -15.07 -9.66
N GLU A 143 -6.33 -14.49 -8.65
CA GLU A 143 -5.39 -13.38 -8.76
C GLU A 143 -4.08 -13.74 -8.09
N ARG A 144 -2.95 -13.42 -8.74
CA ARG A 144 -1.63 -13.37 -8.13
C ARG A 144 -1.28 -11.92 -7.85
N TYR A 145 -1.16 -11.56 -6.57
CA TYR A 145 -0.93 -10.19 -6.13
C TYR A 145 0.41 -10.01 -5.43
N GLN A 146 1.02 -8.84 -5.60
CA GLN A 146 2.23 -8.40 -4.90
C GLN A 146 2.01 -7.01 -4.31
N LYS A 147 2.54 -6.77 -3.10
CA LYS A 147 2.41 -5.48 -2.41
C LYS A 147 3.77 -4.86 -2.16
N HIS A 148 3.90 -3.58 -2.49
CA HIS A 148 5.10 -2.79 -2.37
C HIS A 148 4.75 -1.48 -1.65
N VAL A 149 5.43 -1.21 -0.54
CA VAL A 149 5.08 -0.09 0.33
C VAL A 149 6.28 0.75 0.65
N LYS A 150 6.08 2.07 0.68
CA LYS A 150 7.11 3.04 1.08
C LYS A 150 6.55 4.02 2.10
N ALA A 151 7.41 4.49 2.98
CA ALA A 151 7.17 5.68 3.79
C ALA A 151 8.35 6.64 3.64
N ILE A 152 8.07 7.92 3.52
CA ILE A 152 9.07 8.98 3.51
C ILE A 152 8.90 9.73 4.82
N PHE A 153 9.99 9.94 5.57
CA PHE A 153 9.98 10.71 6.80
C PHE A 153 11.22 11.60 6.91
N GLN A 154 11.12 12.65 7.70
CA GLN A 154 12.17 13.65 7.88
C GLN A 154 12.88 13.45 9.22
N VAL A 155 14.19 13.31 9.19
CA VAL A 155 15.05 13.26 10.38
C VAL A 155 15.75 14.61 10.51
N GLY A 156 15.54 15.29 11.64
CA GLY A 156 16.06 16.66 11.84
C GLY A 156 15.60 17.64 10.75
N ASP A 157 16.40 18.69 10.54
CA ASP A 157 15.98 19.81 9.66
C ASP A 157 16.58 19.76 8.25
N LEU A 158 17.62 18.95 8.01
CA LEU A 158 18.25 18.82 6.69
C LEU A 158 17.37 18.01 5.72
N ARG A 159 16.85 18.66 4.70
CA ARG A 159 16.05 18.01 3.65
C ARG A 159 16.95 17.58 2.51
N THR A 160 17.01 16.26 2.25
CA THR A 160 17.83 15.67 1.18
C THR A 160 16.96 15.18 0.03
N ARG A 161 17.57 14.89 -1.13
CA ARG A 161 16.88 14.39 -2.33
C ARG A 161 16.56 12.90 -2.31
N THR A 162 16.75 12.23 -1.19
CA THR A 162 16.52 10.79 -1.03
C THR A 162 15.10 10.37 -1.37
N PHE A 163 14.11 11.27 -1.24
CA PHE A 163 12.71 11.03 -1.59
C PHE A 163 12.50 10.58 -3.04
N GLU A 164 13.43 10.91 -3.95
CA GLU A 164 13.38 10.54 -5.38
C GLU A 164 13.85 9.10 -5.65
N THR A 165 14.29 8.38 -4.62
CA THR A 165 14.89 7.06 -4.83
C THR A 165 13.89 6.06 -5.35
N VAL A 166 14.26 5.44 -6.47
CA VAL A 166 13.59 4.27 -7.02
C VAL A 166 14.19 3.03 -6.38
N LEU A 167 13.38 2.24 -5.69
CA LEU A 167 13.81 1.01 -5.01
C LEU A 167 13.85 -0.20 -5.95
N GLY A 168 13.27 -0.09 -7.14
CA GLY A 168 13.19 -1.18 -8.12
C GLY A 168 12.10 -2.21 -7.79
N TYR A 169 11.04 -1.79 -7.12
CA TYR A 169 9.89 -2.63 -6.86
C TYR A 169 9.02 -2.79 -8.11
N ALA A 170 8.28 -3.90 -8.20
CA ALA A 170 7.42 -4.18 -9.35
C ALA A 170 6.26 -3.17 -9.51
N ALA A 171 5.84 -2.50 -8.44
CA ALA A 171 5.03 -1.29 -8.50
C ALA A 171 5.60 -0.27 -7.51
N GLU A 172 5.72 0.99 -7.93
CA GLU A 172 6.39 1.99 -7.11
C GLU A 172 5.83 3.40 -7.34
N ILE A 173 5.74 4.17 -6.26
CA ILE A 173 5.37 5.59 -6.28
C ILE A 173 6.59 6.41 -5.88
N VAL A 174 6.94 7.39 -6.71
CA VAL A 174 8.08 8.29 -6.47
C VAL A 174 7.58 9.73 -6.52
N PRO A 175 7.66 10.51 -5.42
CA PRO A 175 7.30 11.92 -5.47
C PRO A 175 8.31 12.69 -6.32
N LEU A 176 7.85 13.72 -7.03
CA LEU A 176 8.69 14.60 -7.85
C LEU A 176 9.13 15.85 -7.09
N THR A 177 8.60 16.05 -5.89
CA THR A 177 8.96 17.12 -4.96
C THR A 177 9.08 16.52 -3.57
N ASN A 178 10.04 16.98 -2.78
CA ASN A 178 10.17 16.54 -1.40
C ASN A 178 8.89 16.93 -0.63
N PRO A 179 8.15 15.95 -0.06
CA PRO A 179 6.91 16.22 0.68
C PRO A 179 7.08 17.19 1.85
N TYR A 180 8.31 17.36 2.35
CA TYR A 180 8.63 18.23 3.48
C TYR A 180 8.93 19.69 3.11
N PHE A 181 8.82 20.04 1.82
CA PHE A 181 8.73 21.42 1.34
C PHE A 181 7.31 21.84 0.95
N VAL A 182 6.37 20.91 0.98
CA VAL A 182 4.98 21.14 0.57
C VAL A 182 4.26 22.01 1.60
N VAL A 183 3.60 23.05 1.13
CA VAL A 183 2.68 23.88 1.91
C VAL A 183 1.22 23.64 1.47
N LEU A 184 0.26 23.99 2.33
CA LEU A 184 -1.14 23.80 2.00
C LEU A 184 -1.54 24.62 0.77
N GLY A 185 -2.21 23.99 -0.15
CA GLY A 185 -2.59 24.55 -1.45
C GLY A 185 -1.67 24.11 -2.60
N ASP A 186 -0.49 23.59 -2.30
CA ASP A 186 0.42 23.10 -3.33
C ASP A 186 -0.14 21.87 -4.05
N THR A 187 0.26 21.75 -5.32
CA THR A 187 0.07 20.54 -6.11
C THR A 187 1.31 19.67 -6.01
N VAL A 188 1.16 18.48 -5.43
CA VAL A 188 2.22 17.48 -5.35
C VAL A 188 2.06 16.46 -6.47
N ALA A 189 3.17 16.17 -7.15
CA ALA A 189 3.23 15.24 -8.27
C ALA A 189 3.96 13.93 -7.87
N PHE A 190 3.40 12.81 -8.29
CA PHE A 190 3.91 11.48 -8.02
C PHE A 190 4.04 10.71 -9.33
N ARG A 191 5.23 10.16 -9.58
CA ARG A 191 5.44 9.23 -10.69
C ARG A 191 5.10 7.81 -10.26
N CYS A 192 4.22 7.17 -11.00
CA CYS A 192 3.82 5.78 -10.83
C CYS A 192 4.63 4.91 -11.80
N LEU A 193 5.31 3.91 -11.26
CA LEU A 193 6.13 2.97 -12.02
C LEU A 193 5.58 1.55 -11.87
N VAL A 194 5.58 0.80 -12.97
CA VAL A 194 5.35 -0.63 -12.99
C VAL A 194 6.52 -1.27 -13.72
N ASP A 195 7.21 -2.22 -13.09
CA ASP A 195 8.44 -2.86 -13.57
C ASP A 195 9.50 -1.83 -14.01
N GLY A 196 9.60 -0.74 -13.25
CA GLY A 196 10.54 0.36 -13.49
C GLY A 196 10.14 1.32 -14.61
N GLN A 197 9.01 1.10 -15.30
CA GLN A 197 8.53 1.96 -16.38
C GLN A 197 7.35 2.82 -15.92
N PRO A 198 7.26 4.10 -16.37
CA PRO A 198 6.10 4.93 -16.11
C PRO A 198 4.83 4.30 -16.66
N VAL A 199 3.76 4.27 -15.85
CA VAL A 199 2.46 3.75 -16.27
C VAL A 199 1.47 4.88 -16.49
N ALA A 200 0.99 5.01 -17.74
CA ALA A 200 0.00 6.00 -18.13
C ALA A 200 -1.43 5.54 -17.82
N GLN A 201 -2.34 6.50 -17.62
CA GLN A 201 -3.77 6.28 -17.38
C GLN A 201 -4.09 5.43 -16.14
N GLN A 202 -3.09 5.16 -15.30
CA GLN A 202 -3.28 4.44 -14.04
C GLN A 202 -4.13 5.26 -13.08
N LEU A 203 -5.20 4.69 -12.55
CA LEU A 203 -5.93 5.32 -11.46
C LEU A 203 -5.07 5.33 -10.20
N VAL A 204 -4.87 6.52 -9.63
CA VAL A 204 -4.10 6.77 -8.42
C VAL A 204 -5.02 7.45 -7.41
N ILE A 205 -4.95 7.00 -6.17
CA ILE A 205 -5.79 7.48 -5.08
C ILE A 205 -4.89 8.10 -4.02
N ALA A 206 -5.21 9.31 -3.59
CA ALA A 206 -4.58 9.98 -2.45
C ALA A 206 -5.62 10.21 -1.34
N GLY A 207 -5.25 9.95 -0.11
CA GLY A 207 -6.09 10.14 1.06
C GLY A 207 -5.24 10.20 2.32
N GLY A 208 -5.87 10.13 3.49
CA GLY A 208 -5.10 10.19 4.72
C GLY A 208 -5.91 10.33 5.99
N ALA A 209 -5.24 10.81 7.04
CA ALA A 209 -5.87 11.14 8.31
C ALA A 209 -5.16 12.30 9.00
N ARG A 210 -5.94 13.17 9.62
CA ARG A 210 -5.48 14.16 10.59
C ARG A 210 -6.06 13.76 11.94
N ASP A 211 -5.18 13.40 12.86
CA ASP A 211 -5.56 12.80 14.14
C ASP A 211 -6.50 11.59 13.92
N SER A 212 -7.72 11.62 14.43
CA SER A 212 -8.75 10.60 14.22
C SER A 212 -9.67 10.90 13.02
N THR A 213 -9.52 12.05 12.36
CA THR A 213 -10.40 12.48 11.26
C THR A 213 -9.82 12.00 9.93
N ARG A 214 -10.63 11.30 9.13
CA ARG A 214 -10.25 10.89 7.79
C ARG A 214 -10.12 12.09 6.85
N ILE A 215 -9.04 12.17 6.10
CA ILE A 215 -8.92 13.04 4.94
C ILE A 215 -9.58 12.30 3.76
N PRO A 216 -10.60 12.88 3.10
CA PRO A 216 -11.29 12.22 2.00
C PRO A 216 -10.35 11.85 0.87
N GLU A 217 -10.63 10.73 0.21
CA GLU A 217 -9.88 10.30 -0.95
C GLU A 217 -10.13 11.21 -2.16
N VAL A 218 -9.07 11.50 -2.86
CA VAL A 218 -9.05 12.16 -4.16
C VAL A 218 -8.46 11.21 -5.18
N ARG A 219 -9.07 11.13 -6.35
CA ARG A 219 -8.66 10.23 -7.44
C ARG A 219 -8.13 11.03 -8.62
N ALA A 220 -7.05 10.59 -9.23
CA ALA A 220 -6.49 11.15 -10.44
C ALA A 220 -5.96 10.02 -11.34
N ARG A 221 -5.91 10.24 -12.65
CA ARG A 221 -5.20 9.34 -13.55
C ARG A 221 -3.81 9.91 -13.86
N SER A 222 -2.83 9.02 -13.91
CA SER A 222 -1.49 9.39 -14.36
C SER A 222 -1.50 9.82 -15.83
N ASP A 223 -0.67 10.80 -16.15
CA ASP A 223 -0.46 11.26 -17.52
C ASP A 223 0.41 10.28 -18.34
N THR A 224 0.76 10.65 -19.57
CA THR A 224 1.60 9.84 -20.47
C THR A 224 3.02 9.59 -19.93
N GLN A 225 3.46 10.36 -18.93
CA GLN A 225 4.73 10.18 -18.24
C GLN A 225 4.58 9.44 -16.91
N GLY A 226 3.41 8.85 -16.65
CA GLY A 226 3.09 8.14 -15.43
C GLY A 226 2.89 9.05 -14.21
N VAL A 227 2.63 10.36 -14.39
CA VAL A 227 2.56 11.32 -13.29
C VAL A 227 1.13 11.63 -12.90
N ALA A 228 0.77 11.35 -11.65
CA ALA A 228 -0.46 11.79 -11.02
C ALA A 228 -0.21 13.00 -10.12
N ARG A 229 -1.20 13.92 -10.04
CA ARG A 229 -1.09 15.19 -9.30
C ARG A 229 -2.24 15.38 -8.35
N PHE A 230 -1.95 15.84 -7.13
CA PHE A 230 -2.93 16.08 -6.08
C PHE A 230 -2.67 17.41 -5.39
N VAL A 231 -3.73 18.16 -5.11
CA VAL A 231 -3.64 19.38 -4.30
C VAL A 231 -3.76 19.02 -2.82
N ILE A 232 -2.76 19.37 -2.03
CA ILE A 232 -2.76 19.11 -0.58
C ILE A 232 -3.47 20.28 0.14
N ARG A 233 -4.70 20.07 0.55
CA ARG A 233 -5.53 21.10 1.21
C ARG A 233 -5.63 20.97 2.72
N THR A 234 -5.19 19.85 3.27
CA THR A 234 -5.35 19.52 4.69
C THR A 234 -4.02 19.03 5.25
N PRO A 235 -3.54 19.56 6.39
CA PRO A 235 -2.39 18.99 7.07
C PRO A 235 -2.73 17.61 7.63
N GLY A 236 -1.75 16.74 7.75
CA GLY A 236 -1.98 15.40 8.26
C GLY A 236 -1.06 14.36 7.66
N LYS A 237 -1.33 13.10 7.98
CA LYS A 237 -0.64 11.93 7.42
C LYS A 237 -1.37 11.52 6.16
N TRP A 238 -0.62 11.47 5.05
CA TRP A 238 -1.15 11.18 3.73
C TRP A 238 -0.65 9.83 3.24
N TYR A 239 -1.45 9.20 2.40
CA TYR A 239 -1.03 8.11 1.53
C TYR A 239 -1.36 8.42 0.07
N VAL A 240 -0.59 7.84 -0.82
CA VAL A 240 -0.88 7.71 -2.25
C VAL A 240 -0.79 6.23 -2.58
N LYS A 241 -1.76 5.71 -3.31
CA LYS A 241 -1.82 4.29 -3.69
C LYS A 241 -2.30 4.09 -5.13
N PHE A 242 -1.88 2.98 -5.72
CA PHE A 242 -2.50 2.45 -6.93
C PHE A 242 -2.39 0.92 -6.96
N VAL A 243 -3.28 0.30 -7.73
CA VAL A 243 -3.24 -1.12 -8.07
C VAL A 243 -3.19 -1.24 -9.58
N HIS A 244 -2.10 -1.78 -10.09
CA HIS A 244 -1.97 -2.13 -11.51
C HIS A 244 -2.33 -3.60 -11.68
N MET A 245 -3.45 -3.88 -12.33
CA MET A 245 -3.94 -5.23 -12.56
C MET A 245 -4.08 -5.49 -14.06
N VAL A 246 -3.59 -6.63 -14.49
CA VAL A 246 -3.68 -7.11 -15.89
C VAL A 246 -4.25 -8.52 -15.95
N PRO A 247 -5.03 -8.86 -16.99
CA PRO A 247 -5.43 -10.23 -17.24
C PRO A 247 -4.22 -11.06 -17.68
N VAL A 248 -4.21 -12.35 -17.30
CA VAL A 248 -3.15 -13.31 -17.68
C VAL A 248 -3.79 -14.46 -18.44
N GLN A 249 -3.11 -14.95 -19.48
CA GLN A 249 -3.55 -16.12 -20.25
C GLN A 249 -2.54 -17.24 -20.09
N GLY A 250 -3.05 -18.48 -20.05
CA GLY A 250 -2.18 -19.66 -19.99
C GLY A 250 -1.51 -19.92 -18.64
N ASP A 251 -1.98 -19.27 -17.57
CA ASP A 251 -1.52 -19.47 -16.20
C ASP A 251 -2.61 -20.08 -15.31
N SER A 252 -2.23 -20.47 -14.09
CA SER A 252 -3.16 -20.93 -13.03
C SER A 252 -4.05 -19.81 -12.48
N VAL A 253 -3.73 -18.54 -12.76
CA VAL A 253 -4.47 -17.35 -12.34
C VAL A 253 -5.07 -16.62 -13.54
N ASN A 254 -6.13 -15.86 -13.30
CA ASN A 254 -6.78 -15.03 -14.32
C ASN A 254 -6.20 -13.62 -14.41
N TYR A 255 -5.67 -13.13 -13.27
CA TYR A 255 -5.15 -11.79 -13.13
C TYR A 255 -3.85 -11.77 -12.34
N GLU A 256 -2.97 -10.83 -12.72
CA GLU A 256 -1.84 -10.41 -11.88
C GLU A 256 -2.01 -8.96 -11.47
N SER A 257 -1.79 -8.67 -10.18
CA SER A 257 -1.81 -7.30 -9.67
C SER A 257 -0.55 -6.93 -8.90
N LYS A 258 -0.15 -5.67 -9.06
CA LYS A 258 0.97 -5.04 -8.39
C LYS A 258 0.45 -3.81 -7.66
N TRP A 259 0.58 -3.81 -6.34
CA TRP A 259 0.08 -2.79 -5.45
C TRP A 259 1.22 -1.89 -5.00
N ALA A 260 1.03 -0.59 -5.08
CA ALA A 260 1.99 0.37 -4.54
C ALA A 260 1.30 1.32 -3.57
N THR A 261 1.93 1.55 -2.41
CA THR A 261 1.56 2.62 -1.48
C THR A 261 2.78 3.43 -1.08
N LEU A 262 2.57 4.72 -0.89
CA LEU A 262 3.54 5.66 -0.36
C LEU A 262 2.87 6.48 0.74
N THR A 263 3.54 6.66 1.88
CA THR A 263 3.03 7.48 2.98
C THR A 263 4.00 8.58 3.35
N PHE A 264 3.46 9.73 3.78
CA PHE A 264 4.20 10.91 4.23
C PHE A 264 3.31 11.79 5.12
N GLN A 265 3.84 12.87 5.64
CA GLN A 265 3.07 13.85 6.44
C GLN A 265 3.30 15.27 5.91
N VAL A 266 2.23 16.07 5.86
CA VAL A 266 2.27 17.52 5.60
C VAL A 266 1.79 18.25 6.86
N ARG A 267 2.49 19.34 7.24
CA ARG A 267 2.18 20.21 8.39
C ARG A 267 1.42 21.47 7.97
#